data_085901c9a830a055cec2b7dc6c8b0ebf
#
_entry.id   085901c9a830a055cec2b7dc6c8b0ebf
#
_cell.length_a   1.000
_cell.length_b   1.000
_cell.length_c   1.000
_cell.angle_alpha   90.00
_cell.angle_beta   90.00
_cell.angle_gamma   90.00
#
_symmetry.space_group_name_H-M   'P 1'
#
loop_
_entity.id
_entity.type
_entity.pdbx_description
1 polymer ?
#
loop_
_entity_poly.entity_id
_entity_poly.type
_entity_poly.pdbx_seq_one_letter_code
_entity_poly.pdbx_strand_id
1 'polypeptide(L)'
;MQKAYTKVEPTTFDEFTATRDQLERVISRLRSPEASNQRHDELESMIHQEGQELCRLLYQAGLDVRSNEEVKREAVTGHDNVVRTYYREGCERQIESMFGEVIYRRKGYSHPQGECLFPLDEALNMPKRKYTYGLRACISLAVCQNAFDASLEGLSTLIEGKIPKRQAQELVSEVSTDFEAFYAQRAITPVQLPGTVLVMSQDGKGIALRHEDLREATRKAAQQEHHTLCTRLSTGEKRNRKRMATVATVYDVAPHVRSAVDVIGRQGEDGKPSRKDAPKAQNKRVWASIEADMERVTEQIVEESLRRDPKRERPWVMLVDGHKDQIKVIKRVFKRHAIKVPLILDFIHVLEYLWRATWCFFDSKDKEQAQAAEHWVLEKAQAILEGRSGPVAAGIRIKAKRCALSAKKQEVIATVANYLTNHTAMLRYDQFMQQGYPIATGVIEGACRHLIADRFEITGARWSLKTAEGILRLRAIRASGDWDRYQAFHKKQEWKRNHLQRFHGPVLAAE
;
A
#
# COMPACT_ATOMS: atom_id res chain seq x y z
N MET A 1 -73.64 -7.48 35.80
CA MET A 1 -72.58 -8.31 35.20
C MET A 1 -71.47 -7.38 34.69
N GLN A 2 -70.44 -7.15 35.52
CA GLN A 2 -69.27 -6.42 35.16
C GLN A 2 -68.29 -7.39 34.49
N LYS A 3 -67.97 -7.13 33.23
CA LYS A 3 -66.85 -7.85 32.52
C LYS A 3 -65.53 -7.34 33.06
N ALA A 4 -64.82 -8.16 33.76
CA ALA A 4 -63.44 -7.91 34.14
C ALA A 4 -62.56 -7.94 32.87
N TYR A 5 -62.01 -6.78 32.53
CA TYR A 5 -60.91 -6.70 31.55
C TYR A 5 -59.63 -7.15 32.24
N THR A 6 -59.19 -8.32 31.91
CA THR A 6 -57.84 -8.81 32.25
C THR A 6 -56.83 -7.94 31.47
N LYS A 7 -56.09 -7.09 32.17
CA LYS A 7 -54.92 -6.43 31.63
C LYS A 7 -53.93 -7.54 31.22
N VAL A 8 -53.78 -7.76 29.95
CA VAL A 8 -52.64 -8.50 29.41
C VAL A 8 -51.42 -7.62 29.65
N GLU A 9 -50.55 -8.03 30.56
CA GLU A 9 -49.22 -7.38 30.69
C GLU A 9 -48.51 -7.50 29.35
N PRO A 10 -47.88 -6.40 28.85
CA PRO A 10 -47.10 -6.49 27.63
C PRO A 10 -45.95 -7.47 27.90
N THR A 11 -45.94 -8.59 27.19
CA THR A 11 -44.78 -9.48 27.11
C THR A 11 -43.63 -8.62 26.67
N THR A 12 -42.71 -8.31 27.59
CA THR A 12 -41.44 -7.65 27.26
C THR A 12 -40.73 -8.53 26.26
N PHE A 13 -40.67 -8.06 25.02
CA PHE A 13 -39.91 -8.73 23.96
C PHE A 13 -38.45 -8.68 24.38
N ASP A 14 -37.84 -9.83 24.58
CA ASP A 14 -36.42 -9.95 24.93
C ASP A 14 -35.64 -10.20 23.63
N GLU A 15 -34.88 -9.21 23.19
CA GLU A 15 -34.09 -9.21 21.95
C GLU A 15 -33.09 -10.37 21.92
N PHE A 16 -32.66 -10.89 23.08
CA PHE A 16 -31.68 -11.96 23.18
C PHE A 16 -32.31 -13.37 23.22
N THR A 17 -33.60 -13.52 23.08
CA THR A 17 -34.27 -14.84 23.12
C THR A 17 -33.66 -15.78 22.07
N ALA A 18 -33.60 -15.39 20.81
CA ALA A 18 -33.01 -16.20 19.74
C ALA A 18 -31.52 -16.55 19.98
N THR A 19 -30.79 -15.65 20.61
CA THR A 19 -29.37 -15.86 20.97
C THR A 19 -29.24 -16.94 22.07
N ARG A 20 -30.10 -16.89 23.10
CA ARG A 20 -30.11 -17.90 24.17
C ARG A 20 -30.52 -19.26 23.64
N ASP A 21 -31.58 -19.32 22.84
CA ASP A 21 -32.04 -20.55 22.20
C ASP A 21 -30.94 -21.19 21.33
N GLN A 22 -30.18 -20.37 20.59
CA GLN A 22 -29.05 -20.84 19.80
C GLN A 22 -27.93 -21.40 20.68
N LEU A 23 -27.56 -20.67 21.74
CA LEU A 23 -26.55 -21.14 22.70
C LEU A 23 -26.93 -22.45 23.36
N GLU A 24 -28.19 -22.58 23.82
CA GLU A 24 -28.71 -23.79 24.42
C GLU A 24 -28.74 -24.97 23.43
N ARG A 25 -29.10 -24.72 22.18
CA ARG A 25 -29.02 -25.72 21.10
C ARG A 25 -27.60 -26.23 20.91
N VAL A 26 -26.62 -25.33 20.84
CA VAL A 26 -25.20 -25.69 20.69
C VAL A 26 -24.73 -26.54 21.88
N ILE A 27 -25.04 -26.10 23.10
CA ILE A 27 -24.69 -26.84 24.33
C ILE A 27 -25.36 -28.23 24.35
N SER A 28 -26.64 -28.32 24.01
CA SER A 28 -27.38 -29.57 23.96
C SER A 28 -26.80 -30.53 22.92
N ARG A 29 -26.44 -30.01 21.74
CA ARG A 29 -25.79 -30.78 20.69
C ARG A 29 -24.42 -31.31 21.12
N LEU A 30 -23.61 -30.49 21.80
CA LEU A 30 -22.31 -30.89 22.34
C LEU A 30 -22.39 -31.96 23.42
N ARG A 31 -23.53 -32.04 24.13
CA ARG A 31 -23.81 -33.06 25.15
C ARG A 31 -24.50 -34.32 24.59
N SER A 32 -24.81 -34.33 23.30
CA SER A 32 -25.51 -35.46 22.70
C SER A 32 -24.61 -36.68 22.50
N PRO A 33 -25.14 -37.90 22.45
CA PRO A 33 -24.37 -39.08 22.13
C PRO A 33 -23.69 -39.03 20.76
N GLU A 34 -24.31 -38.33 19.81
CA GLU A 34 -23.76 -38.13 18.45
C GLU A 34 -22.48 -37.33 18.50
N ALA A 35 -22.43 -36.24 19.30
CA ALA A 35 -21.24 -35.42 19.46
C ALA A 35 -20.10 -36.16 20.15
N SER A 36 -20.44 -37.09 21.07
CA SER A 36 -19.44 -37.91 21.76
C SER A 36 -18.68 -38.85 20.81
N ASN A 37 -19.23 -39.15 19.65
CA ASN A 37 -18.64 -39.98 18.62
C ASN A 37 -17.96 -39.18 17.47
N GLN A 38 -18.08 -37.84 17.47
CA GLN A 38 -17.48 -36.99 16.47
C GLN A 38 -15.96 -36.94 16.63
N ARG A 39 -15.28 -36.88 15.51
CA ARG A 39 -13.84 -36.61 15.48
C ARG A 39 -13.57 -35.11 15.74
N HIS A 40 -12.34 -34.80 16.10
CA HIS A 40 -11.95 -33.44 16.43
C HIS A 40 -12.25 -32.42 15.31
N ASP A 41 -11.99 -32.77 14.05
CA ASP A 41 -12.24 -31.93 12.88
C ASP A 41 -13.73 -31.69 12.61
N GLU A 42 -14.58 -32.69 12.83
CA GLU A 42 -16.03 -32.57 12.74
C GLU A 42 -16.59 -31.68 13.86
N LEU A 43 -16.06 -31.85 15.08
CA LEU A 43 -16.43 -31.04 16.23
C LEU A 43 -16.03 -29.56 16.05
N GLU A 44 -14.79 -29.29 15.55
CA GLU A 44 -14.30 -27.95 15.25
C GLU A 44 -15.17 -27.29 14.18
N SER A 45 -15.48 -28.00 13.09
CA SER A 45 -16.33 -27.48 12.01
C SER A 45 -17.75 -27.14 12.49
N MET A 46 -18.31 -27.97 13.33
CA MET A 46 -19.63 -27.74 13.93
C MET A 46 -19.62 -26.51 14.83
N ILE A 47 -18.64 -26.40 15.74
CA ILE A 47 -18.52 -25.25 16.64
C ILE A 47 -18.27 -23.96 15.82
N HIS A 48 -17.49 -24.03 14.74
CA HIS A 48 -17.27 -22.87 13.87
C HIS A 48 -18.58 -22.38 13.24
N GLN A 49 -19.37 -23.26 12.64
CA GLN A 49 -20.65 -22.90 12.01
C GLN A 49 -21.67 -22.36 13.00
N GLU A 50 -21.93 -23.11 14.08
CA GLU A 50 -22.88 -22.70 15.10
C GLU A 50 -22.45 -21.43 15.85
N GLY A 51 -21.13 -21.26 16.04
CA GLY A 51 -20.53 -20.06 16.62
C GLY A 51 -20.69 -18.83 15.73
N GLN A 52 -20.57 -18.97 14.41
CA GLN A 52 -20.84 -17.89 13.46
C GLN A 52 -22.30 -17.40 13.57
N GLU A 53 -23.26 -18.33 13.58
CA GLU A 53 -24.67 -17.99 13.74
C GLU A 53 -24.95 -17.35 15.12
N LEU A 54 -24.35 -17.86 16.18
CA LEU A 54 -24.47 -17.25 17.52
C LEU A 54 -23.94 -15.79 17.51
N CYS A 55 -22.79 -15.53 16.89
CA CYS A 55 -22.25 -14.18 16.73
C CYS A 55 -23.17 -13.29 15.91
N ARG A 56 -23.79 -13.82 14.84
CA ARG A 56 -24.75 -13.08 14.01
C ARG A 56 -25.97 -12.68 14.83
N LEU A 57 -26.53 -13.61 15.60
CA LEU A 57 -27.69 -13.36 16.48
C LEU A 57 -27.37 -12.36 17.59
N LEU A 58 -26.18 -12.45 18.19
CA LEU A 58 -25.72 -11.45 19.17
C LEU A 58 -25.65 -10.04 18.57
N TYR A 59 -25.11 -9.94 17.34
CA TYR A 59 -25.02 -8.64 16.67
C TYR A 59 -26.39 -8.11 16.28
N GLN A 60 -27.29 -9.00 15.79
CA GLN A 60 -28.69 -8.65 15.50
C GLN A 60 -29.40 -8.14 16.75
N ALA A 61 -29.33 -8.88 17.87
CA ALA A 61 -29.95 -8.48 19.13
C ALA A 61 -29.42 -7.11 19.63
N GLY A 62 -28.11 -6.89 19.52
CA GLY A 62 -27.51 -5.58 19.85
C GLY A 62 -28.05 -4.43 19.01
N LEU A 63 -28.34 -4.65 17.72
CA LEU A 63 -28.99 -3.67 16.85
C LEU A 63 -30.48 -3.47 17.20
N ASP A 64 -31.18 -4.56 17.56
CA ASP A 64 -32.59 -4.50 17.95
C ASP A 64 -32.78 -3.70 19.26
N VAL A 65 -31.91 -3.90 20.26
CA VAL A 65 -31.86 -3.06 21.47
C VAL A 65 -31.73 -1.59 21.11
N ARG A 66 -30.78 -1.23 20.26
CA ARG A 66 -30.55 0.15 19.84
C ARG A 66 -31.73 0.74 19.05
N SER A 67 -32.40 -0.11 18.26
CA SER A 67 -33.61 0.25 17.52
C SER A 67 -34.78 0.53 18.45
N ASN A 68 -34.97 -0.30 19.49
CA ASN A 68 -36.04 -0.16 20.47
C ASN A 68 -35.82 1.04 21.41
N GLU A 69 -34.56 1.33 21.75
CA GLU A 69 -34.18 2.52 22.54
C GLU A 69 -34.26 3.82 21.75
N GLU A 70 -34.39 3.80 20.41
CA GLU A 70 -34.46 5.03 19.62
C GLU A 70 -35.70 5.84 19.96
N VAL A 71 -35.51 7.01 20.57
CA VAL A 71 -36.62 7.90 20.96
C VAL A 71 -37.19 8.61 19.73
N LYS A 72 -38.51 8.62 19.62
CA LYS A 72 -39.20 9.42 18.61
C LYS A 72 -38.99 10.92 18.88
N ARG A 73 -38.56 11.66 17.86
CA ARG A 73 -38.39 13.13 17.88
C ARG A 73 -39.60 13.78 17.22
N GLU A 74 -39.98 14.96 17.68
CA GLU A 74 -41.05 15.74 17.04
C GLU A 74 -40.66 16.20 15.64
N ALA A 75 -39.39 16.61 15.46
CA ALA A 75 -38.84 17.03 14.20
C ALA A 75 -37.32 16.77 14.17
N VAL A 76 -36.75 16.63 12.96
CA VAL A 76 -35.31 16.56 12.72
C VAL A 76 -34.95 17.61 11.67
N THR A 77 -34.07 18.53 12.04
CA THR A 77 -33.52 19.53 11.12
C THR A 77 -32.15 19.10 10.65
N GLY A 78 -31.92 19.09 9.35
CA GLY A 78 -30.61 18.85 8.75
C GLY A 78 -29.85 20.16 8.52
N HIS A 79 -28.60 20.05 8.03
CA HIS A 79 -27.75 21.17 7.67
C HIS A 79 -28.35 22.07 6.55
N ASP A 80 -29.28 21.53 5.78
CA ASP A 80 -30.07 22.23 4.76
C ASP A 80 -31.16 23.14 5.35
N ASN A 81 -31.23 23.26 6.67
CA ASN A 81 -32.25 23.98 7.44
C ASN A 81 -33.68 23.52 7.17
N VAL A 82 -33.88 22.39 6.52
CA VAL A 82 -35.18 21.79 6.26
C VAL A 82 -35.63 21.02 7.51
N VAL A 83 -36.75 21.44 8.07
CA VAL A 83 -37.38 20.79 9.23
C VAL A 83 -38.21 19.60 8.74
N ARG A 84 -37.85 18.40 9.14
CA ARG A 84 -38.49 17.12 8.76
C ARG A 84 -39.45 16.71 9.87
N THR A 85 -40.72 16.84 9.62
CA THR A 85 -41.77 16.45 10.55
C THR A 85 -42.48 15.17 10.14
N TYR A 86 -42.33 14.75 8.86
CA TYR A 86 -42.95 13.51 8.39
C TYR A 86 -42.15 12.32 8.91
N TYR A 87 -42.76 11.62 9.85
CA TYR A 87 -42.16 10.51 10.59
C TYR A 87 -42.57 9.14 9.98
N ARG A 88 -41.61 8.23 9.91
CA ARG A 88 -41.82 6.81 9.56
C ARG A 88 -41.16 5.94 10.62
N GLU A 89 -41.96 5.04 11.17
CA GLU A 89 -41.45 3.99 12.07
C GLU A 89 -41.06 2.73 11.33
N GLY A 90 -40.16 1.95 11.90
CA GLY A 90 -39.80 0.62 11.39
C GLY A 90 -39.14 0.63 10.01
N CYS A 91 -38.41 1.68 9.65
CA CYS A 91 -37.66 1.72 8.40
C CYS A 91 -36.52 0.68 8.44
N GLU A 92 -36.74 -0.48 7.83
CA GLU A 92 -35.75 -1.56 7.80
C GLU A 92 -34.56 -1.23 6.90
N ARG A 93 -33.39 -1.71 7.32
CA ARG A 93 -32.18 -1.70 6.53
C ARG A 93 -31.38 -2.98 6.76
N GLN A 94 -31.07 -3.64 5.65
CA GLN A 94 -30.27 -4.83 5.58
C GLN A 94 -28.80 -4.45 5.41
N ILE A 95 -27.92 -5.05 6.21
CA ILE A 95 -26.48 -4.87 6.14
C ILE A 95 -25.76 -6.21 6.22
N GLU A 96 -24.64 -6.30 5.55
CA GLU A 96 -23.75 -7.46 5.58
C GLU A 96 -22.63 -7.21 6.60
N SER A 97 -22.52 -8.06 7.58
CA SER A 97 -21.50 -8.01 8.61
C SER A 97 -20.45 -9.10 8.44
N MET A 98 -19.45 -9.13 9.33
CA MET A 98 -18.47 -10.23 9.39
C MET A 98 -19.12 -11.56 9.81
N PHE A 99 -20.32 -11.51 10.40
CA PHE A 99 -21.04 -12.66 10.93
C PHE A 99 -22.21 -13.10 10.03
N GLY A 100 -22.40 -12.43 8.90
CA GLY A 100 -23.52 -12.62 7.99
C GLY A 100 -24.44 -11.41 7.95
N GLU A 101 -25.60 -11.62 7.32
CA GLU A 101 -26.60 -10.59 7.12
C GLU A 101 -27.40 -10.31 8.40
N VAL A 102 -27.61 -9.02 8.68
CA VAL A 102 -28.47 -8.55 9.77
C VAL A 102 -29.36 -7.40 9.27
N ILE A 103 -30.53 -7.27 9.91
CA ILE A 103 -31.51 -6.25 9.59
C ILE A 103 -31.75 -5.40 10.84
N TYR A 104 -31.68 -4.09 10.71
CA TYR A 104 -32.03 -3.22 11.82
C TYR A 104 -33.12 -2.23 11.43
N ARG A 105 -33.97 -1.86 12.40
CA ARG A 105 -35.06 -0.93 12.25
C ARG A 105 -34.67 0.42 12.81
N ARG A 106 -35.15 1.47 12.17
CA ARG A 106 -34.81 2.85 12.53
C ARG A 106 -35.98 3.78 12.23
N LYS A 107 -35.99 4.92 12.91
CA LYS A 107 -36.95 5.98 12.69
C LYS A 107 -36.48 6.92 11.60
N GLY A 108 -37.31 7.12 10.57
CA GLY A 108 -37.00 7.99 9.42
C GLY A 108 -37.77 9.31 9.49
N TYR A 109 -37.08 10.39 9.14
CA TYR A 109 -37.67 11.74 9.10
C TYR A 109 -37.50 12.31 7.71
N SER A 110 -38.61 12.69 7.05
CA SER A 110 -38.57 13.16 5.66
C SER A 110 -39.32 14.47 5.47
N HIS A 111 -38.98 15.17 4.36
CA HIS A 111 -39.65 16.34 3.85
C HIS A 111 -39.52 16.33 2.31
N PRO A 112 -40.54 16.83 1.55
CA PRO A 112 -40.49 16.82 0.08
C PRO A 112 -39.27 17.53 -0.52
N GLN A 113 -38.73 18.54 0.18
CA GLN A 113 -37.61 19.37 -0.27
C GLN A 113 -36.23 18.91 0.28
N GLY A 114 -36.18 17.82 1.05
CA GLY A 114 -34.94 17.35 1.68
C GLY A 114 -34.78 15.86 1.67
N GLU A 115 -33.55 15.39 1.80
CA GLU A 115 -33.27 13.96 1.96
C GLU A 115 -33.84 13.41 3.28
N CYS A 116 -34.23 12.14 3.31
CA CYS A 116 -34.63 11.46 4.53
C CYS A 116 -33.44 11.33 5.50
N LEU A 117 -33.64 11.69 6.76
CA LEU A 117 -32.65 11.56 7.82
C LEU A 117 -33.02 10.44 8.79
N PHE A 118 -31.99 9.73 9.26
CA PHE A 118 -32.11 8.60 10.19
C PHE A 118 -31.16 8.83 11.37
N PRO A 119 -31.62 9.38 12.50
CA PRO A 119 -30.77 9.69 13.65
C PRO A 119 -30.01 8.48 14.19
N LEU A 120 -30.60 7.29 14.13
CA LEU A 120 -29.94 6.06 14.55
C LEU A 120 -28.72 5.72 13.66
N ASP A 121 -28.77 6.00 12.36
CA ASP A 121 -27.61 5.82 11.46
C ASP A 121 -26.42 6.68 11.88
N GLU A 122 -26.68 7.92 12.30
CA GLU A 122 -25.66 8.83 12.83
C GLU A 122 -25.07 8.29 14.15
N ALA A 123 -25.95 7.95 15.10
CA ALA A 123 -25.55 7.47 16.42
C ALA A 123 -24.71 6.19 16.36
N LEU A 124 -25.01 5.31 15.42
CA LEU A 124 -24.29 4.04 15.20
C LEU A 124 -23.13 4.17 14.20
N ASN A 125 -22.92 5.33 13.58
CA ASN A 125 -22.01 5.49 12.45
C ASN A 125 -22.21 4.42 11.38
N MET A 126 -23.45 4.24 10.95
CA MET A 126 -23.74 3.22 9.94
C MET A 126 -23.12 3.54 8.58
N PRO A 127 -22.45 2.58 7.92
CA PRO A 127 -21.86 2.83 6.61
C PRO A 127 -22.94 3.19 5.58
N LYS A 128 -22.61 4.04 4.61
CA LYS A 128 -23.56 4.43 3.56
C LYS A 128 -24.03 3.22 2.72
N ARG A 129 -23.14 2.25 2.50
CA ARG A 129 -23.44 1.03 1.75
C ARG A 129 -23.71 -0.17 2.67
N LYS A 130 -24.03 -1.32 2.10
CA LYS A 130 -24.49 -2.49 2.85
C LYS A 130 -23.42 -3.19 3.69
N TYR A 131 -22.14 -3.03 3.40
CA TYR A 131 -21.06 -3.72 4.13
C TYR A 131 -20.63 -2.93 5.36
N THR A 132 -20.59 -3.61 6.53
CA THR A 132 -20.06 -3.03 7.77
C THR A 132 -18.59 -2.68 7.66
N TYR A 133 -18.10 -1.76 8.51
CA TYR A 133 -16.69 -1.36 8.50
C TYR A 133 -15.71 -2.52 8.77
N GLY A 134 -16.11 -3.48 9.62
CA GLY A 134 -15.32 -4.69 9.86
C GLY A 134 -15.16 -5.52 8.59
N LEU A 135 -16.27 -5.83 7.92
CA LEU A 135 -16.26 -6.59 6.67
C LEU A 135 -15.51 -5.85 5.55
N ARG A 136 -15.69 -4.52 5.43
CA ARG A 136 -14.95 -3.68 4.47
C ARG A 136 -13.44 -3.75 4.71
N ALA A 137 -12.99 -3.73 5.96
CA ALA A 137 -11.58 -3.86 6.31
C ALA A 137 -11.03 -5.26 5.92
N CYS A 138 -11.75 -6.34 6.21
CA CYS A 138 -11.36 -7.70 5.82
C CYS A 138 -11.25 -7.85 4.30
N ILE A 139 -12.27 -7.41 3.55
CA ILE A 139 -12.25 -7.44 2.07
C ILE A 139 -11.05 -6.68 1.54
N SER A 140 -10.86 -5.43 2.02
CA SER A 140 -9.76 -4.57 1.56
C SER A 140 -8.40 -5.19 1.82
N LEU A 141 -8.21 -5.81 2.99
CA LEU A 141 -6.98 -6.47 3.37
C LEU A 141 -6.70 -7.68 2.46
N ALA A 142 -7.70 -8.52 2.21
CA ALA A 142 -7.56 -9.71 1.37
C ALA A 142 -7.22 -9.34 -0.08
N VAL A 143 -7.97 -8.43 -0.71
CA VAL A 143 -7.77 -8.04 -2.11
C VAL A 143 -6.49 -7.24 -2.35
N CYS A 144 -5.93 -6.63 -1.31
CA CYS A 144 -4.60 -6.01 -1.38
C CYS A 144 -3.48 -7.04 -1.53
N GLN A 145 -3.66 -8.25 -1.05
CA GLN A 145 -2.62 -9.28 -1.04
C GLN A 145 -2.65 -10.14 -2.29
N ASN A 146 -3.83 -10.61 -2.68
CA ASN A 146 -4.03 -11.58 -3.75
C ASN A 146 -4.97 -11.09 -4.86
N ALA A 147 -5.16 -11.89 -5.91
CA ALA A 147 -6.14 -11.66 -6.94
C ALA A 147 -7.55 -11.55 -6.34
N PHE A 148 -8.43 -10.71 -6.95
CA PHE A 148 -9.78 -10.49 -6.41
C PHE A 148 -10.55 -11.80 -6.22
N ASP A 149 -10.57 -12.65 -7.24
CA ASP A 149 -11.35 -13.89 -7.19
C ASP A 149 -10.83 -14.83 -6.09
N ALA A 150 -9.51 -15.07 -6.01
CA ALA A 150 -8.91 -15.89 -4.95
C ALA A 150 -9.11 -15.29 -3.54
N SER A 151 -9.06 -13.95 -3.41
CA SER A 151 -9.32 -13.28 -2.14
C SER A 151 -10.76 -13.45 -1.67
N LEU A 152 -11.70 -13.32 -2.60
CA LEU A 152 -13.14 -13.43 -2.29
C LEU A 152 -13.55 -14.88 -2.04
N GLU A 153 -12.96 -15.83 -2.75
CA GLU A 153 -13.12 -17.26 -2.49
C GLU A 153 -12.61 -17.62 -1.10
N GLY A 154 -11.39 -17.20 -0.75
CA GLY A 154 -10.85 -17.43 0.60
C GLY A 154 -11.68 -16.76 1.71
N LEU A 155 -12.24 -15.57 1.46
CA LEU A 155 -13.13 -14.94 2.44
C LEU A 155 -14.47 -15.67 2.59
N SER A 156 -15.02 -16.26 1.52
CA SER A 156 -16.27 -17.01 1.57
C SER A 156 -16.23 -18.28 2.42
N THR A 157 -15.03 -18.75 2.77
CA THR A 157 -14.84 -19.86 3.74
C THR A 157 -14.93 -19.40 5.20
N LEU A 158 -14.78 -18.10 5.45
CA LEU A 158 -14.72 -17.52 6.80
C LEU A 158 -15.93 -16.65 7.13
N ILE A 159 -16.65 -16.18 6.12
CA ILE A 159 -17.73 -15.20 6.25
C ILE A 159 -18.91 -15.71 5.43
N GLU A 160 -20.10 -15.77 6.04
CA GLU A 160 -21.32 -16.09 5.31
C GLU A 160 -21.61 -15.03 4.25
N GLY A 161 -21.93 -15.49 3.04
CA GLY A 161 -22.34 -14.64 1.94
C GLY A 161 -21.30 -14.52 0.82
N LYS A 162 -21.80 -14.27 -0.40
CA LYS A 162 -20.98 -14.10 -1.61
C LYS A 162 -20.79 -12.63 -1.94
N ILE A 163 -19.55 -12.18 -1.93
CA ILE A 163 -19.18 -10.81 -2.26
C ILE A 163 -18.90 -10.70 -3.76
N PRO A 164 -19.69 -9.93 -4.54
CA PRO A 164 -19.42 -9.73 -5.95
C PRO A 164 -18.11 -8.98 -6.19
N LYS A 165 -17.30 -9.45 -7.14
CA LYS A 165 -16.01 -8.85 -7.51
C LYS A 165 -16.10 -7.35 -7.79
N ARG A 166 -17.15 -6.91 -8.50
CA ARG A 166 -17.37 -5.49 -8.81
C ARG A 166 -17.52 -4.66 -7.52
N GLN A 167 -18.28 -5.15 -6.55
CA GLN A 167 -18.46 -4.46 -5.27
C GLN A 167 -17.14 -4.37 -4.48
N ALA A 168 -16.33 -5.43 -4.49
CA ALA A 168 -15.02 -5.40 -3.88
C ALA A 168 -14.09 -4.37 -4.56
N GLN A 169 -14.15 -4.20 -5.88
CA GLN A 169 -13.40 -3.17 -6.61
C GLN A 169 -13.85 -1.74 -6.25
N GLU A 170 -15.16 -1.52 -6.15
CA GLU A 170 -15.72 -0.24 -5.72
C GLU A 170 -15.32 0.09 -4.29
N LEU A 171 -15.37 -0.89 -3.41
CA LEU A 171 -14.99 -0.79 -2.00
C LEU A 171 -13.53 -0.42 -1.80
N VAL A 172 -12.60 -0.97 -2.60
CA VAL A 172 -11.19 -0.56 -2.59
C VAL A 172 -11.03 0.95 -2.82
N SER A 173 -11.77 1.49 -3.78
CA SER A 173 -11.74 2.93 -4.07
C SER A 173 -12.31 3.77 -2.93
N GLU A 174 -13.37 3.30 -2.29
CA GLU A 174 -14.00 3.98 -1.16
C GLU A 174 -13.11 3.96 0.08
N VAL A 175 -12.60 2.78 0.45
CA VAL A 175 -11.74 2.63 1.63
C VAL A 175 -10.41 3.36 1.47
N SER A 176 -9.92 3.59 0.26
CA SER A 176 -8.67 4.33 0.01
C SER A 176 -8.83 5.83 -0.15
N THR A 177 -10.05 6.38 -0.05
CA THR A 177 -10.34 7.78 -0.38
C THR A 177 -9.65 8.78 0.55
N ASP A 178 -9.43 8.42 1.81
CA ASP A 178 -8.85 9.30 2.83
C ASP A 178 -7.32 9.19 2.95
N PHE A 179 -6.65 8.54 2.00
CA PHE A 179 -5.21 8.29 2.03
C PHE A 179 -4.39 9.58 2.22
N GLU A 180 -4.61 10.58 1.39
CA GLU A 180 -3.86 11.84 1.45
C GLU A 180 -4.15 12.60 2.74
N ALA A 181 -5.43 12.69 3.13
CA ALA A 181 -5.85 13.37 4.36
C ALA A 181 -5.26 12.69 5.61
N PHE A 182 -5.18 11.36 5.62
CA PHE A 182 -4.55 10.63 6.71
C PHE A 182 -3.08 10.97 6.84
N TYR A 183 -2.32 10.91 5.75
CA TYR A 183 -0.89 11.22 5.81
C TYR A 183 -0.60 12.70 6.06
N ALA A 184 -1.49 13.61 5.68
CA ALA A 184 -1.39 15.01 6.04
C ALA A 184 -1.56 15.26 7.56
N GLN A 185 -2.37 14.45 8.26
CA GLN A 185 -2.68 14.61 9.68
C GLN A 185 -2.01 13.58 10.59
N ARG A 186 -1.39 12.53 10.02
CA ARG A 186 -0.76 11.46 10.80
C ARG A 186 0.31 12.01 11.74
N ALA A 187 0.22 11.68 13.03
CA ALA A 187 1.28 11.99 13.99
C ALA A 187 2.61 11.34 13.58
N ILE A 188 3.66 12.13 13.57
CA ILE A 188 5.02 11.66 13.31
C ILE A 188 5.62 11.11 14.61
N THR A 189 6.14 9.90 14.58
CA THR A 189 6.86 9.33 15.71
C THR A 189 8.21 10.04 15.83
N PRO A 190 8.52 10.68 16.96
CA PRO A 190 9.81 11.32 17.16
C PRO A 190 10.94 10.29 17.04
N VAL A 191 12.05 10.70 16.44
CA VAL A 191 13.26 9.87 16.36
C VAL A 191 13.98 9.96 17.70
N GLN A 192 14.21 8.82 18.34
CA GLN A 192 14.85 8.78 19.67
C GLN A 192 16.38 8.83 19.62
N LEU A 193 17.00 8.54 18.47
CA LEU A 193 18.46 8.48 18.33
C LEU A 193 19.01 9.77 17.72
N PRO A 194 19.89 10.51 18.43
CA PRO A 194 20.58 11.66 17.88
C PRO A 194 21.38 11.29 16.62
N GLY A 195 21.45 12.21 15.66
CA GLY A 195 22.26 12.03 14.45
C GLY A 195 21.68 11.08 13.39
N THR A 196 20.47 10.56 13.57
CA THR A 196 19.79 9.74 12.52
C THR A 196 19.70 10.47 11.19
N VAL A 197 20.04 9.76 10.12
CA VAL A 197 19.94 10.25 8.75
C VAL A 197 18.52 10.07 8.23
N LEU A 198 17.94 11.12 7.68
CA LEU A 198 16.65 11.05 6.95
C LEU A 198 16.95 10.66 5.50
N VAL A 199 16.46 9.52 5.11
CA VAL A 199 16.71 8.93 3.78
C VAL A 199 15.45 9.01 2.94
N MET A 200 15.60 9.57 1.76
CA MET A 200 14.57 9.66 0.71
C MET A 200 15.00 8.80 -0.47
N SER A 201 14.05 8.17 -1.13
CA SER A 201 14.28 7.50 -2.41
C SER A 201 13.01 7.43 -3.23
N GLN A 202 13.16 7.40 -4.55
CA GLN A 202 12.05 7.13 -5.47
C GLN A 202 12.52 6.28 -6.64
N ASP A 203 11.58 5.52 -7.22
CA ASP A 203 11.81 4.67 -8.38
C ASP A 203 10.53 4.57 -9.23
N GLY A 204 10.63 4.02 -10.43
CA GLY A 204 9.53 3.84 -11.36
C GLY A 204 9.26 2.38 -11.69
N LYS A 205 8.02 1.91 -11.47
CA LYS A 205 7.61 0.55 -11.84
C LYS A 205 6.36 0.56 -12.72
N GLY A 206 6.41 -0.16 -13.85
CA GLY A 206 5.31 -0.20 -14.81
C GLY A 206 4.20 -1.17 -14.42
N ILE A 207 2.95 -0.72 -14.41
CA ILE A 207 1.74 -1.53 -14.17
C ILE A 207 0.96 -1.67 -15.48
N ALA A 208 0.52 -2.90 -15.82
CA ALA A 208 -0.31 -3.15 -16.99
C ALA A 208 -1.73 -2.64 -16.76
N LEU A 209 -2.18 -1.68 -17.58
CA LEU A 209 -3.52 -1.12 -17.49
C LEU A 209 -4.42 -1.57 -18.66
N ARG A 210 -5.71 -1.29 -18.52
CA ARG A 210 -6.65 -1.33 -19.63
C ARG A 210 -6.27 -0.27 -20.66
N HIS A 211 -6.66 -0.49 -21.92
CA HIS A 211 -6.27 0.39 -23.03
C HIS A 211 -6.74 1.83 -22.82
N GLU A 212 -7.95 2.01 -22.32
CA GLU A 212 -8.57 3.30 -22.02
C GLU A 212 -7.85 4.09 -20.94
N ASP A 213 -7.16 3.41 -20.01
CA ASP A 213 -6.46 4.00 -18.86
C ASP A 213 -4.97 4.27 -19.10
N LEU A 214 -4.47 3.93 -20.29
CA LEU A 214 -3.08 4.25 -20.68
C LEU A 214 -2.91 5.75 -20.91
N ARG A 215 -1.69 6.24 -20.70
CA ARG A 215 -1.32 7.61 -21.13
C ARG A 215 -1.45 7.72 -22.62
N GLU A 216 -1.86 8.88 -23.13
CA GLU A 216 -2.15 9.11 -24.56
C GLU A 216 -1.03 8.66 -25.48
N ALA A 217 0.22 9.03 -25.17
CA ALA A 217 1.39 8.62 -25.95
C ALA A 217 1.55 7.10 -26.03
N THR A 218 1.34 6.38 -24.91
CA THR A 218 1.41 4.91 -24.85
C THR A 218 0.24 4.27 -25.61
N ARG A 219 -0.96 4.86 -25.50
CA ARG A 219 -2.15 4.40 -26.20
C ARG A 219 -2.01 4.56 -27.72
N LYS A 220 -1.52 5.72 -28.19
CA LYS A 220 -1.19 5.93 -29.61
C LYS A 220 -0.14 4.94 -30.13
N ALA A 221 0.92 4.73 -29.35
CA ALA A 221 1.95 3.74 -29.68
C ALA A 221 1.36 2.31 -29.76
N ALA A 222 0.48 1.94 -28.84
CA ALA A 222 -0.18 0.63 -28.84
C ALA A 222 -1.14 0.43 -30.06
N GLN A 223 -1.75 1.51 -30.54
CA GLN A 223 -2.62 1.48 -31.74
C GLN A 223 -1.85 1.37 -33.05
N GLN A 224 -0.63 1.92 -33.08
CA GLN A 224 0.25 1.93 -34.26
C GLN A 224 1.20 0.72 -34.28
N GLU A 225 1.07 -0.20 -33.37
CA GLU A 225 1.98 -1.29 -33.14
C GLU A 225 1.81 -2.38 -34.19
N HIS A 226 2.88 -2.62 -34.97
CA HIS A 226 2.99 -3.76 -35.90
C HIS A 226 4.06 -4.69 -35.35
N HIS A 227 3.66 -5.87 -34.89
CA HIS A 227 4.58 -6.91 -34.44
C HIS A 227 5.08 -7.74 -35.62
N THR A 228 6.37 -8.03 -35.64
CA THR A 228 7.00 -8.90 -36.63
C THR A 228 6.42 -10.32 -36.61
N LEU A 229 6.07 -10.81 -35.40
CA LEU A 229 5.49 -12.14 -35.20
C LEU A 229 4.12 -12.04 -34.51
N CYS A 230 3.14 -12.82 -34.97
CA CYS A 230 1.77 -12.82 -34.43
C CYS A 230 1.68 -13.42 -33.02
N THR A 231 2.54 -14.39 -32.66
CA THR A 231 2.42 -15.18 -31.43
C THR A 231 3.30 -14.70 -30.29
N ARG A 232 4.40 -14.01 -30.57
CA ARG A 232 5.34 -13.49 -29.58
C ARG A 232 5.97 -12.18 -30.03
N LEU A 233 6.49 -11.43 -29.08
CA LEU A 233 7.29 -10.24 -29.36
C LEU A 233 8.67 -10.62 -29.86
N SER A 234 9.15 -9.93 -30.88
CA SER A 234 10.54 -9.97 -31.33
C SER A 234 11.44 -9.16 -30.39
N THR A 235 12.76 -9.36 -30.49
CA THR A 235 13.71 -8.61 -29.68
C THR A 235 13.59 -7.11 -29.92
N GLY A 236 13.34 -6.35 -28.86
CA GLY A 236 13.15 -4.88 -28.93
C GLY A 236 11.70 -4.41 -29.05
N GLU A 237 10.77 -5.29 -29.42
CA GLU A 237 9.36 -4.94 -29.45
C GLU A 237 8.74 -4.83 -28.04
N LYS A 238 7.79 -3.89 -27.87
CA LYS A 238 7.09 -3.63 -26.60
C LYS A 238 5.58 -3.80 -26.81
N ARG A 239 4.87 -4.28 -25.80
CA ARG A 239 3.40 -4.37 -25.83
C ARG A 239 2.67 -3.07 -25.51
N ASN A 240 3.37 -1.99 -25.26
CA ASN A 240 2.83 -0.64 -24.96
C ASN A 240 1.57 -0.61 -24.08
N ARG A 241 1.53 -1.43 -23.04
CA ARG A 241 0.38 -1.61 -22.14
C ARG A 241 0.65 -1.23 -20.69
N LYS A 242 1.85 -0.74 -20.39
CA LYS A 242 2.21 -0.34 -19.03
C LYS A 242 2.15 1.17 -18.86
N ARG A 243 1.59 1.62 -17.73
CA ARG A 243 1.74 2.97 -17.22
C ARG A 243 2.71 2.94 -16.05
N MET A 244 3.64 3.87 -16.02
CA MET A 244 4.62 3.96 -14.93
C MET A 244 3.97 4.53 -13.67
N ALA A 245 4.05 3.78 -12.58
CA ALA A 245 3.81 4.26 -11.23
C ALA A 245 5.14 4.76 -10.65
N THR A 246 5.08 5.86 -9.91
CA THR A 246 6.24 6.36 -9.14
C THR A 246 6.12 5.82 -7.72
N VAL A 247 7.15 5.11 -7.27
CA VAL A 247 7.28 4.58 -5.91
C VAL A 247 8.17 5.51 -5.11
N ALA A 248 7.85 5.75 -3.86
CA ALA A 248 8.62 6.63 -2.98
C ALA A 248 8.79 6.02 -1.60
N THR A 249 9.90 6.36 -0.95
CA THR A 249 10.18 5.99 0.44
C THR A 249 10.81 7.14 1.19
N VAL A 250 10.42 7.28 2.47
CA VAL A 250 11.08 8.13 3.45
C VAL A 250 11.24 7.34 4.74
N TYR A 251 12.45 7.26 5.26
CA TYR A 251 12.74 6.52 6.48
C TYR A 251 13.92 7.11 7.25
N ASP A 252 14.07 6.71 8.49
CA ASP A 252 15.15 7.09 9.36
C ASP A 252 16.14 5.93 9.48
N VAL A 253 17.45 6.22 9.52
CA VAL A 253 18.49 5.21 9.74
C VAL A 253 19.61 5.78 10.60
N ALA A 254 20.18 4.97 11.51
CA ALA A 254 21.37 5.35 12.23
C ALA A 254 22.57 5.47 11.28
N PRO A 255 23.45 6.47 11.44
CA PRO A 255 24.65 6.57 10.63
C PRO A 255 25.52 5.34 10.81
N HIS A 256 26.09 4.85 9.70
CA HIS A 256 26.96 3.67 9.70
C HIS A 256 28.23 3.96 8.92
N VAL A 257 29.26 4.40 9.65
CA VAL A 257 30.58 4.65 9.10
C VAL A 257 31.26 3.33 8.73
N ARG A 258 31.74 3.25 7.50
CA ARG A 258 32.35 2.05 6.93
C ARG A 258 33.32 2.36 5.80
N SER A 259 34.21 1.45 5.53
CA SER A 259 35.18 1.51 4.43
C SER A 259 34.68 0.77 3.18
N ALA A 260 35.37 0.95 2.05
CA ALA A 260 35.12 0.21 0.83
C ALA A 260 35.28 -1.32 1.04
N VAL A 261 36.24 -1.72 1.86
CA VAL A 261 36.49 -3.14 2.17
C VAL A 261 35.34 -3.77 2.94
N ASP A 262 34.72 -3.00 3.87
CA ASP A 262 33.56 -3.47 4.63
C ASP A 262 32.33 -3.70 3.74
N VAL A 263 32.19 -2.91 2.65
CA VAL A 263 31.05 -3.03 1.71
C VAL A 263 31.23 -4.21 0.76
N ILE A 264 32.44 -4.42 0.22
CA ILE A 264 32.70 -5.48 -0.77
C ILE A 264 32.68 -6.86 -0.10
N GLY A 265 32.95 -6.91 1.20
CA GLY A 265 32.98 -8.12 2.00
C GLY A 265 34.17 -9.01 1.63
N ARG A 266 35.22 -9.06 2.44
CA ARG A 266 36.04 -10.25 2.47
C ARG A 266 35.16 -11.36 3.04
N GLN A 267 35.12 -12.52 2.36
CA GLN A 267 34.58 -13.74 2.94
C GLN A 267 35.20 -13.91 4.33
N GLY A 268 34.39 -13.92 5.39
CA GLY A 268 34.83 -14.38 6.69
C GLY A 268 35.36 -15.79 6.59
N GLU A 269 36.08 -16.28 7.59
CA GLU A 269 36.63 -17.65 7.60
C GLU A 269 35.59 -18.73 7.29
N ASP A 270 34.28 -18.41 7.45
CA ASP A 270 33.13 -19.28 7.12
C ASP A 270 32.55 -19.09 5.70
N GLY A 271 33.22 -18.36 4.81
CA GLY A 271 32.77 -18.13 3.44
C GLY A 271 31.49 -17.26 3.30
N LYS A 272 30.95 -16.72 4.39
CA LYS A 272 29.80 -15.83 4.37
C LYS A 272 30.26 -14.38 4.49
N PRO A 273 29.66 -13.44 3.71
CA PRO A 273 29.99 -12.03 3.88
C PRO A 273 29.67 -11.61 5.31
N SER A 274 30.68 -11.09 6.02
CA SER A 274 30.51 -10.50 7.33
C SER A 274 29.66 -9.23 7.19
N ARG A 275 28.35 -9.38 7.20
CA ARG A 275 27.41 -8.27 7.38
C ARG A 275 27.41 -7.88 8.85
N LYS A 276 28.44 -7.16 9.28
CA LYS A 276 28.38 -6.47 10.57
C LYS A 276 27.13 -5.61 10.55
N ASP A 277 26.25 -5.90 11.50
CA ASP A 277 25.03 -5.21 11.91
C ASP A 277 24.71 -3.87 11.22
N ALA A 278 24.34 -3.94 9.94
CA ALA A 278 23.87 -2.76 9.23
C ALA A 278 22.59 -2.23 9.88
N PRO A 279 22.51 -0.94 10.22
CA PRO A 279 21.37 -0.38 10.91
C PRO A 279 20.10 -0.55 10.08
N LYS A 280 19.02 -0.99 10.74
CA LYS A 280 17.73 -1.19 10.10
C LYS A 280 17.02 0.15 9.88
N ALA A 281 16.35 0.28 8.74
CA ALA A 281 15.49 1.41 8.47
C ALA A 281 14.31 1.45 9.46
N GLN A 282 14.10 2.60 10.10
CA GLN A 282 13.05 2.87 11.08
C GLN A 282 12.02 3.85 10.52
N ASN A 283 10.83 3.90 11.11
CA ASN A 283 9.76 4.84 10.75
C ASN A 283 9.49 4.89 9.24
N LYS A 284 9.54 3.75 8.57
CA LYS A 284 9.37 3.68 7.12
C LYS A 284 7.99 4.15 6.71
N ARG A 285 7.93 5.13 5.81
CA ARG A 285 6.79 5.39 4.96
C ARG A 285 7.15 5.00 3.55
N VAL A 286 6.34 4.13 2.96
CA VAL A 286 6.47 3.70 1.56
C VAL A 286 5.14 3.92 0.86
N TRP A 287 5.17 4.45 -0.36
CA TRP A 287 3.95 4.64 -1.15
C TRP A 287 4.26 4.63 -2.64
N ALA A 288 3.22 4.47 -3.43
CA ALA A 288 3.30 4.57 -4.87
C ALA A 288 2.04 5.22 -5.40
N SER A 289 2.16 5.95 -6.51
CA SER A 289 1.01 6.43 -7.26
C SER A 289 1.21 6.17 -8.75
N ILE A 290 0.11 5.77 -9.40
CA ILE A 290 0.03 5.64 -10.86
C ILE A 290 -0.77 6.80 -11.47
N GLU A 291 -1.55 7.50 -10.66
CA GLU A 291 -2.29 8.72 -11.05
C GLU A 291 -1.38 9.94 -11.01
N ALA A 292 -0.72 10.18 -9.88
CA ALA A 292 0.20 11.30 -9.71
C ALA A 292 1.40 11.17 -10.65
N ASP A 293 1.88 12.29 -11.13
CA ASP A 293 3.13 12.34 -11.86
C ASP A 293 4.34 12.27 -10.90
N MET A 294 5.51 12.13 -11.47
CA MET A 294 6.75 12.04 -10.72
C MET A 294 7.03 13.32 -9.90
N GLU A 295 6.63 14.47 -10.39
CA GLU A 295 6.84 15.75 -9.71
C GLU A 295 5.99 15.82 -8.43
N ARG A 296 4.70 15.46 -8.51
CA ARG A 296 3.83 15.42 -7.33
C ARG A 296 4.31 14.42 -6.28
N VAL A 297 4.78 13.24 -6.70
CA VAL A 297 5.34 12.26 -5.76
C VAL A 297 6.62 12.78 -5.11
N THR A 298 7.46 13.50 -5.85
CA THR A 298 8.66 14.17 -5.29
C THR A 298 8.26 15.27 -4.28
N GLU A 299 7.20 16.05 -4.55
CA GLU A 299 6.65 17.01 -3.57
C GLU A 299 6.20 16.31 -2.29
N GLN A 300 5.51 15.17 -2.40
CA GLN A 300 5.09 14.38 -1.23
C GLN A 300 6.29 13.86 -0.41
N ILE A 301 7.42 13.51 -1.06
CA ILE A 301 8.67 13.18 -0.36
C ILE A 301 9.16 14.37 0.46
N VAL A 302 9.15 15.57 -0.11
CA VAL A 302 9.56 16.79 0.57
C VAL A 302 8.60 17.12 1.73
N GLU A 303 7.30 17.06 1.49
CA GLU A 303 6.27 17.29 2.51
C GLU A 303 6.45 16.35 3.71
N GLU A 304 6.64 15.03 3.46
CA GLU A 304 6.91 14.06 4.52
C GLU A 304 8.21 14.32 5.27
N SER A 305 9.26 14.69 4.54
CA SER A 305 10.57 14.96 5.15
C SER A 305 10.54 16.20 6.03
N LEU A 306 9.88 17.27 5.59
CA LEU A 306 9.68 18.51 6.37
C LEU A 306 8.81 18.27 7.62
N ARG A 307 7.81 17.38 7.52
CA ARG A 307 7.01 17.00 8.69
C ARG A 307 7.82 16.24 9.74
N ARG A 308 8.80 15.43 9.30
CA ARG A 308 9.70 14.67 10.21
C ARG A 308 10.78 15.53 10.82
N ASP A 309 11.24 16.53 10.11
CA ASP A 309 12.33 17.41 10.53
C ASP A 309 12.07 18.84 10.03
N PRO A 310 11.13 19.57 10.67
CA PRO A 310 10.72 20.90 10.23
C PRO A 310 11.87 21.92 10.25
N LYS A 311 12.80 21.77 11.19
CA LYS A 311 13.95 22.67 11.34
C LYS A 311 15.16 22.26 10.52
N ARG A 312 15.13 21.07 9.89
CA ARG A 312 16.24 20.50 9.11
C ARG A 312 17.54 20.35 9.94
N GLU A 313 17.39 19.85 11.12
CA GLU A 313 18.51 19.67 12.09
C GLU A 313 19.29 18.37 11.84
N ARG A 314 18.72 17.45 11.05
CA ARG A 314 19.32 16.15 10.73
C ARG A 314 19.96 16.14 9.33
N PRO A 315 20.93 15.26 9.08
CA PRO A 315 21.38 14.98 7.73
C PRO A 315 20.25 14.36 6.89
N TRP A 316 20.01 14.92 5.69
CA TRP A 316 19.09 14.37 4.70
C TRP A 316 19.88 13.87 3.50
N VAL A 317 19.48 12.73 2.95
CA VAL A 317 20.07 12.16 1.74
C VAL A 317 18.99 11.68 0.78
N MET A 318 19.24 11.76 -0.52
CA MET A 318 18.37 11.25 -1.58
C MET A 318 19.10 10.17 -2.37
N LEU A 319 18.63 8.94 -2.31
CA LEU A 319 19.14 7.83 -3.11
C LEU A 319 18.44 7.78 -4.47
N VAL A 320 19.21 7.63 -5.55
CA VAL A 320 18.73 7.64 -6.93
C VAL A 320 19.37 6.51 -7.75
N ASP A 321 18.66 6.02 -8.79
CA ASP A 321 19.15 4.99 -9.73
C ASP A 321 19.99 5.54 -10.89
N GLY A 322 20.03 6.87 -11.03
CA GLY A 322 20.75 7.55 -12.13
C GLY A 322 19.88 7.89 -13.35
N HIS A 323 18.56 7.67 -13.28
CA HIS A 323 17.67 8.04 -14.39
C HIS A 323 17.62 9.58 -14.56
N LYS A 324 18.01 10.06 -15.75
CA LYS A 324 18.20 11.50 -16.02
C LYS A 324 16.96 12.36 -15.74
N ASP A 325 15.78 11.90 -16.16
CA ASP A 325 14.55 12.68 -16.01
C ASP A 325 14.10 12.70 -14.54
N GLN A 326 14.29 11.62 -13.80
CA GLN A 326 14.05 11.56 -12.36
C GLN A 326 14.94 12.57 -11.61
N ILE A 327 16.24 12.56 -11.89
CA ILE A 327 17.19 13.51 -11.28
C ILE A 327 16.84 14.97 -11.61
N LYS A 328 16.40 15.27 -12.84
CA LYS A 328 15.93 16.61 -13.22
C LYS A 328 14.73 17.05 -12.39
N VAL A 329 13.74 16.17 -12.23
CA VAL A 329 12.54 16.47 -11.44
C VAL A 329 12.91 16.68 -9.98
N ILE A 330 13.69 15.78 -9.38
CA ILE A 330 14.16 15.90 -7.98
C ILE A 330 14.87 17.23 -7.76
N LYS A 331 15.85 17.58 -8.61
CA LYS A 331 16.59 18.84 -8.51
C LYS A 331 15.67 20.06 -8.62
N ARG A 332 14.68 20.03 -9.51
CA ARG A 332 13.71 21.12 -9.70
C ARG A 332 12.84 21.32 -8.46
N VAL A 333 12.29 20.24 -7.92
CA VAL A 333 11.45 20.27 -6.71
C VAL A 333 12.27 20.71 -5.50
N PHE A 334 13.46 20.15 -5.29
CA PHE A 334 14.33 20.52 -4.17
C PHE A 334 14.76 21.99 -4.24
N LYS A 335 15.03 22.52 -5.43
CA LYS A 335 15.33 23.95 -5.63
C LYS A 335 14.14 24.83 -5.22
N ARG A 336 12.90 24.44 -5.57
CA ARG A 336 11.67 25.16 -5.20
C ARG A 336 11.51 25.28 -3.69
N HIS A 337 11.87 24.23 -2.94
CA HIS A 337 11.79 24.18 -1.49
C HIS A 337 13.07 24.63 -0.78
N ALA A 338 14.06 25.17 -1.50
CA ALA A 338 15.38 25.54 -0.99
C ALA A 338 16.07 24.40 -0.20
N ILE A 339 15.94 23.17 -0.70
CA ILE A 339 16.53 21.96 -0.13
C ILE A 339 17.83 21.65 -0.84
N LYS A 340 18.92 21.52 -0.04
CA LYS A 340 20.24 21.10 -0.52
C LYS A 340 20.64 19.83 0.19
N VAL A 341 20.54 18.70 -0.51
CA VAL A 341 20.91 17.38 0.02
C VAL A 341 21.80 16.65 -0.99
N PRO A 342 22.71 15.79 -0.54
CA PRO A 342 23.48 14.94 -1.43
C PRO A 342 22.54 13.96 -2.18
N LEU A 343 22.69 13.91 -3.49
CA LEU A 343 22.13 12.85 -4.30
C LEU A 343 23.17 11.72 -4.36
N ILE A 344 22.81 10.56 -3.89
CA ILE A 344 23.71 9.40 -3.82
C ILE A 344 23.21 8.37 -4.82
N LEU A 345 24.07 7.97 -5.75
CA LEU A 345 23.74 6.96 -6.74
C LEU A 345 23.67 5.58 -6.06
N ASP A 346 22.68 4.78 -6.41
CA ASP A 346 22.58 3.43 -5.89
C ASP A 346 23.74 2.56 -6.33
N PHE A 347 24.48 2.04 -5.35
CA PHE A 347 25.64 1.20 -5.61
C PHE A 347 25.30 -0.14 -6.27
N ILE A 348 24.11 -0.69 -6.04
CA ILE A 348 23.67 -1.92 -6.72
C ILE A 348 23.54 -1.68 -8.22
N HIS A 349 22.94 -0.56 -8.63
CA HIS A 349 22.87 -0.18 -10.05
C HIS A 349 24.27 0.05 -10.64
N VAL A 350 25.19 0.61 -9.88
CA VAL A 350 26.60 0.74 -10.33
C VAL A 350 27.22 -0.63 -10.58
N LEU A 351 27.00 -1.62 -9.70
CA LEU A 351 27.46 -2.99 -9.90
C LEU A 351 26.85 -3.63 -11.15
N GLU A 352 25.55 -3.42 -11.42
CA GLU A 352 24.90 -3.89 -12.64
C GLU A 352 25.56 -3.33 -13.90
N TYR A 353 25.89 -2.03 -13.91
CA TYR A 353 26.64 -1.43 -15.02
C TYR A 353 28.03 -2.00 -15.16
N LEU A 354 28.77 -2.25 -14.07
CA LEU A 354 30.07 -2.91 -14.10
C LEU A 354 29.97 -4.31 -14.69
N TRP A 355 28.99 -5.11 -14.28
CA TRP A 355 28.76 -6.45 -14.83
C TRP A 355 28.44 -6.41 -16.34
N ARG A 356 27.65 -5.43 -16.78
CA ARG A 356 27.40 -5.24 -18.23
C ARG A 356 28.67 -4.96 -19.02
N ALA A 357 29.59 -4.16 -18.49
CA ALA A 357 30.89 -3.92 -19.12
C ALA A 357 31.77 -5.18 -19.09
N THR A 358 31.75 -5.91 -17.99
CA THR A 358 32.54 -7.13 -17.75
C THR A 358 32.27 -8.20 -18.82
N TRP A 359 31.00 -8.45 -19.12
CA TRP A 359 30.58 -9.43 -20.14
C TRP A 359 30.91 -8.99 -21.58
N CYS A 360 31.44 -7.80 -21.76
CA CYS A 360 32.06 -7.42 -23.04
C CYS A 360 33.49 -7.97 -23.19
N PHE A 361 34.17 -8.23 -22.06
CA PHE A 361 35.58 -8.64 -22.02
C PHE A 361 35.78 -10.13 -21.72
N PHE A 362 34.85 -10.74 -20.99
CA PHE A 362 34.92 -12.10 -20.49
C PHE A 362 33.78 -12.96 -21.05
N ASP A 363 33.95 -14.26 -21.12
CA ASP A 363 32.90 -15.22 -21.49
C ASP A 363 32.30 -15.83 -20.23
N SER A 364 30.98 -15.65 -20.03
CA SER A 364 30.24 -16.18 -18.89
C SER A 364 30.09 -17.71 -18.89
N LYS A 365 30.36 -18.38 -20.02
CA LYS A 365 30.29 -19.82 -20.16
C LYS A 365 31.58 -20.51 -19.75
N ASP A 366 32.68 -19.78 -19.76
CA ASP A 366 33.99 -20.27 -19.32
C ASP A 366 34.15 -20.01 -17.82
N LYS A 367 34.37 -21.06 -17.03
CA LYS A 367 34.45 -20.99 -15.57
C LYS A 367 35.63 -20.13 -15.08
N GLU A 368 36.79 -20.24 -15.72
CA GLU A 368 38.00 -19.49 -15.37
C GLU A 368 37.80 -17.99 -15.69
N GLN A 369 37.22 -17.71 -16.86
CA GLN A 369 36.88 -16.33 -17.23
C GLN A 369 35.78 -15.73 -16.35
N ALA A 370 34.80 -16.54 -15.90
CA ALA A 370 33.75 -16.06 -14.96
C ALA A 370 34.36 -15.67 -13.60
N GLN A 371 35.34 -16.45 -13.08
CA GLN A 371 36.07 -16.09 -11.86
C GLN A 371 36.91 -14.82 -12.03
N ALA A 372 37.62 -14.71 -13.17
CA ALA A 372 38.38 -13.52 -13.51
C ALA A 372 37.46 -12.26 -13.67
N ALA A 373 36.26 -12.47 -14.21
CA ALA A 373 35.23 -11.44 -14.33
C ALA A 373 34.79 -10.92 -12.96
N GLU A 374 34.50 -11.82 -12.02
CA GLU A 374 34.10 -11.46 -10.65
C GLU A 374 35.21 -10.68 -9.94
N HIS A 375 36.44 -11.14 -10.00
CA HIS A 375 37.58 -10.43 -9.45
C HIS A 375 37.73 -9.01 -10.04
N TRP A 376 37.57 -8.89 -11.35
CA TRP A 376 37.64 -7.59 -12.04
C TRP A 376 36.52 -6.65 -11.60
N VAL A 377 35.29 -7.16 -11.43
CA VAL A 377 34.17 -6.35 -10.92
C VAL A 377 34.44 -5.88 -9.50
N LEU A 378 34.90 -6.76 -8.61
CA LEU A 378 35.22 -6.39 -7.23
C LEU A 378 36.32 -5.34 -7.13
N GLU A 379 37.39 -5.46 -7.94
CA GLU A 379 38.45 -4.46 -8.04
C GLU A 379 37.91 -3.07 -8.50
N LYS A 380 37.06 -3.05 -9.53
CA LYS A 380 36.49 -1.80 -10.03
C LYS A 380 35.46 -1.22 -9.07
N ALA A 381 34.66 -2.07 -8.44
CA ALA A 381 33.72 -1.68 -7.40
C ALA A 381 34.44 -1.02 -6.20
N GLN A 382 35.52 -1.64 -5.71
CA GLN A 382 36.34 -1.08 -4.64
C GLN A 382 36.89 0.30 -5.03
N ALA A 383 37.46 0.43 -6.22
CA ALA A 383 37.98 1.69 -6.69
C ALA A 383 36.92 2.80 -6.77
N ILE A 384 35.67 2.45 -7.16
CA ILE A 384 34.55 3.41 -7.19
C ILE A 384 34.15 3.80 -5.76
N LEU A 385 34.08 2.83 -4.83
CA LEU A 385 33.79 3.09 -3.42
C LEU A 385 34.84 4.01 -2.77
N GLU A 386 36.08 3.94 -3.23
CA GLU A 386 37.19 4.82 -2.81
C GLU A 386 37.22 6.16 -3.53
N GLY A 387 36.15 6.53 -4.26
CA GLY A 387 36.02 7.83 -4.96
C GLY A 387 36.70 7.89 -6.34
N ARG A 388 37.23 6.78 -6.86
CA ARG A 388 38.00 6.72 -8.13
C ARG A 388 37.12 6.35 -9.35
N SER A 389 35.87 6.81 -9.41
CA SER A 389 34.97 6.52 -10.53
C SER A 389 35.46 7.00 -11.89
N GLY A 390 36.12 8.19 -11.97
CA GLY A 390 36.71 8.73 -13.20
C GLY A 390 37.83 7.85 -13.78
N PRO A 391 38.86 7.50 -12.98
CA PRO A 391 39.90 6.54 -13.39
C PRO A 391 39.34 5.19 -13.84
N VAL A 392 38.31 4.65 -13.14
CA VAL A 392 37.65 3.41 -13.56
C VAL A 392 37.02 3.55 -14.94
N ALA A 393 36.26 4.62 -15.19
CA ALA A 393 35.65 4.90 -16.51
C ALA A 393 36.69 4.98 -17.61
N ALA A 394 37.82 5.69 -17.36
CA ALA A 394 38.94 5.78 -18.31
C ALA A 394 39.57 4.41 -18.57
N GLY A 395 39.85 3.63 -17.51
CA GLY A 395 40.41 2.28 -17.62
C GLY A 395 39.53 1.30 -18.44
N ILE A 396 38.21 1.37 -18.26
CA ILE A 396 37.26 0.59 -19.06
C ILE A 396 37.35 0.95 -20.54
N ARG A 397 37.42 2.24 -20.89
CA ARG A 397 37.60 2.70 -22.29
C ARG A 397 38.91 2.24 -22.89
N ILE A 398 40.01 2.33 -22.13
CA ILE A 398 41.37 1.90 -22.59
C ILE A 398 41.37 0.37 -22.83
N LYS A 399 40.83 -0.41 -21.91
CA LYS A 399 40.72 -1.88 -22.08
C LYS A 399 39.91 -2.24 -23.34
N ALA A 400 38.79 -1.53 -23.57
CA ALA A 400 37.94 -1.77 -24.74
C ALA A 400 38.68 -1.51 -26.09
N LYS A 401 39.49 -0.45 -26.13
CA LYS A 401 40.32 -0.17 -27.32
C LYS A 401 41.36 -1.27 -27.57
N ARG A 402 41.99 -1.81 -26.50
CA ARG A 402 43.01 -2.88 -26.61
C ARG A 402 42.41 -4.21 -27.02
N CYS A 403 41.18 -4.53 -26.61
CA CYS A 403 40.52 -5.81 -26.87
C CYS A 403 39.85 -5.89 -28.27
N ALA A 404 39.93 -4.88 -29.12
CA ALA A 404 39.31 -4.82 -30.46
C ALA A 404 37.83 -5.31 -30.46
N LEU A 405 37.02 -4.80 -29.58
CA LEU A 405 35.62 -5.23 -29.37
C LEU A 405 34.75 -4.91 -30.60
N SER A 406 33.71 -5.75 -30.83
CA SER A 406 32.71 -5.46 -31.85
C SER A 406 31.96 -4.13 -31.57
N ALA A 407 31.40 -3.51 -32.61
CA ALA A 407 30.66 -2.23 -32.49
C ALA A 407 29.58 -2.27 -31.38
N LYS A 408 28.80 -3.34 -31.28
CA LYS A 408 27.79 -3.51 -30.25
C LYS A 408 28.39 -3.54 -28.83
N LYS A 409 29.51 -4.22 -28.63
CA LYS A 409 30.22 -4.25 -27.34
C LYS A 409 30.82 -2.89 -27.00
N GLN A 410 31.35 -2.16 -28.00
CA GLN A 410 31.87 -0.81 -27.82
C GLN A 410 30.77 0.18 -27.37
N GLU A 411 29.54 0.07 -27.91
CA GLU A 411 28.41 0.87 -27.49
C GLU A 411 28.02 0.61 -26.00
N VAL A 412 28.03 -0.63 -25.59
CA VAL A 412 27.80 -1.02 -24.16
C VAL A 412 28.85 -0.37 -23.26
N ILE A 413 30.13 -0.47 -23.64
CA ILE A 413 31.24 0.13 -22.90
C ILE A 413 31.11 1.65 -22.84
N ALA A 414 30.77 2.32 -23.95
CA ALA A 414 30.54 3.74 -23.98
C ALA A 414 29.39 4.14 -23.01
N THR A 415 28.32 3.38 -23.02
CA THR A 415 27.17 3.59 -22.09
C THR A 415 27.59 3.51 -20.63
N VAL A 416 28.33 2.46 -20.25
CA VAL A 416 28.81 2.26 -18.87
C VAL A 416 29.78 3.37 -18.47
N ALA A 417 30.76 3.67 -19.29
CA ALA A 417 31.76 4.69 -18.98
C ALA A 417 31.14 6.08 -18.89
N ASN A 418 30.18 6.41 -19.77
CA ASN A 418 29.42 7.65 -19.70
C ASN A 418 28.55 7.75 -18.47
N TYR A 419 27.92 6.63 -18.05
CA TYR A 419 27.14 6.57 -16.80
C TYR A 419 28.02 6.96 -15.59
N LEU A 420 29.18 6.35 -15.43
CA LEU A 420 30.11 6.67 -14.35
C LEU A 420 30.60 8.14 -14.42
N THR A 421 30.94 8.64 -15.61
CA THR A 421 31.44 9.99 -15.79
C THR A 421 30.38 11.07 -15.53
N ASN A 422 29.15 10.84 -16.00
CA ASN A 422 28.06 11.82 -15.86
C ASN A 422 27.52 11.92 -14.41
N HIS A 423 27.79 10.93 -13.59
CA HIS A 423 27.29 10.85 -12.21
C HIS A 423 28.39 10.99 -11.15
N THR A 424 29.59 11.45 -11.51
CA THR A 424 30.78 11.53 -10.63
C THR A 424 30.45 12.22 -9.29
N ALA A 425 29.66 13.30 -9.29
CA ALA A 425 29.28 13.99 -8.06
C ALA A 425 28.38 13.15 -7.11
N MET A 426 27.66 12.13 -7.65
CA MET A 426 26.79 11.23 -6.92
C MET A 426 27.51 9.92 -6.52
N LEU A 427 28.74 9.73 -6.98
CA LEU A 427 29.60 8.56 -6.74
C LEU A 427 30.71 8.83 -5.70
N ARG A 428 30.55 9.87 -4.88
CA ARG A 428 31.49 10.22 -3.80
C ARG A 428 31.28 9.32 -2.58
N TYR A 429 31.29 7.99 -2.83
CA TYR A 429 31.05 7.01 -1.79
C TYR A 429 32.06 7.05 -0.66
N ASP A 430 33.31 7.40 -0.95
CA ASP A 430 34.35 7.69 0.02
C ASP A 430 33.86 8.66 1.12
N GLN A 431 33.26 9.76 0.72
CA GLN A 431 32.73 10.76 1.64
C GLN A 431 31.43 10.34 2.29
N PHE A 432 30.50 9.74 1.51
CA PHE A 432 29.20 9.34 2.02
C PHE A 432 29.31 8.22 3.07
N MET A 433 30.22 7.27 2.89
CA MET A 433 30.45 6.19 3.85
C MET A 433 31.13 6.70 5.13
N GLN A 434 32.05 7.68 5.02
CA GLN A 434 32.65 8.35 6.19
C GLN A 434 31.62 9.14 6.99
N GLN A 435 30.57 9.71 6.35
CA GLN A 435 29.45 10.36 7.00
C GLN A 435 28.39 9.37 7.52
N GLY A 436 28.59 8.07 7.29
CA GLY A 436 27.65 7.04 7.70
C GLY A 436 26.40 6.93 6.86
N TYR A 437 26.35 7.55 5.66
CA TYR A 437 25.17 7.54 4.81
C TYR A 437 24.95 6.21 4.09
N PRO A 438 23.70 5.78 3.86
CA PRO A 438 23.40 4.62 3.04
C PRO A 438 23.79 4.90 1.57
N ILE A 439 24.29 3.86 0.88
CA ILE A 439 24.70 3.92 -0.53
C ILE A 439 23.93 2.93 -1.43
N ALA A 440 22.95 2.24 -0.87
CA ALA A 440 22.14 1.26 -1.60
C ALA A 440 20.64 1.47 -1.30
N THR A 441 19.81 1.18 -2.30
CA THR A 441 18.39 1.46 -2.32
C THR A 441 17.51 0.27 -1.94
N GLY A 442 17.98 -0.67 -1.13
CA GLY A 442 17.24 -1.89 -0.77
C GLY A 442 15.82 -1.65 -0.23
N VAL A 443 15.55 -0.48 0.39
CA VAL A 443 14.21 -0.12 0.87
C VAL A 443 13.26 0.18 -0.31
N ILE A 444 13.71 0.93 -1.31
CA ILE A 444 12.87 1.25 -2.49
C ILE A 444 12.68 0.05 -3.40
N GLU A 445 13.71 -0.79 -3.56
CA GLU A 445 13.58 -2.05 -4.31
C GLU A 445 12.56 -2.98 -3.66
N GLY A 446 12.64 -3.14 -2.33
CA GLY A 446 11.63 -3.84 -1.55
C GLY A 446 10.24 -3.23 -1.71
N ALA A 447 10.11 -1.90 -1.72
CA ALA A 447 8.85 -1.21 -1.97
C ALA A 447 8.32 -1.48 -3.38
N CYS A 448 9.15 -1.41 -4.42
CA CYS A 448 8.78 -1.73 -5.80
C CYS A 448 8.27 -3.17 -5.93
N ARG A 449 8.91 -4.11 -5.25
CA ARG A 449 8.47 -5.51 -5.20
C ARG A 449 7.15 -5.63 -4.44
N HIS A 450 7.13 -5.22 -3.17
CA HIS A 450 5.98 -5.47 -2.30
C HIS A 450 4.76 -4.62 -2.63
N LEU A 451 4.92 -3.36 -3.07
CA LEU A 451 3.76 -2.54 -3.45
C LEU A 451 3.22 -2.95 -4.82
N ILE A 452 4.10 -3.26 -5.78
CA ILE A 452 3.72 -3.42 -7.18
C ILE A 452 3.88 -4.85 -7.67
N ALA A 453 5.10 -5.42 -7.72
CA ALA A 453 5.33 -6.69 -8.39
C ALA A 453 4.47 -7.82 -7.82
N ASP A 454 4.47 -8.01 -6.51
CA ASP A 454 3.75 -9.09 -5.82
C ASP A 454 2.23 -9.07 -6.04
N ARG A 455 1.66 -7.94 -6.50
CA ARG A 455 0.22 -7.80 -6.70
C ARG A 455 -0.19 -7.50 -8.13
N PHE A 456 0.56 -6.70 -8.86
CA PHE A 456 0.17 -6.20 -10.17
C PHE A 456 0.77 -6.99 -11.32
N GLU A 457 1.80 -7.81 -11.07
CA GLU A 457 2.42 -8.68 -12.08
C GLU A 457 1.85 -10.09 -12.08
N ILE A 458 0.77 -10.35 -11.35
CA ILE A 458 0.01 -11.60 -11.41
C ILE A 458 -0.48 -11.81 -12.84
N THR A 459 -0.31 -13.01 -13.37
CA THR A 459 -0.50 -13.38 -14.77
C THR A 459 -1.80 -12.83 -15.38
N GLY A 460 -1.69 -12.13 -16.51
CA GLY A 460 -2.82 -11.66 -17.32
C GLY A 460 -3.57 -10.46 -16.76
N ALA A 461 -3.25 -9.98 -15.56
CA ALA A 461 -3.97 -8.86 -14.95
C ALA A 461 -3.84 -7.57 -15.77
N ARG A 462 -4.97 -6.94 -16.06
CA ARG A 462 -5.09 -5.59 -16.61
C ARG A 462 -5.96 -4.76 -15.70
N TRP A 463 -5.44 -3.65 -15.25
CA TRP A 463 -6.05 -2.84 -14.22
C TRP A 463 -6.78 -1.62 -14.80
N SER A 464 -7.90 -1.23 -14.17
CA SER A 464 -8.39 0.14 -14.31
C SER A 464 -7.52 1.07 -13.47
N LEU A 465 -7.36 2.31 -13.91
CA LEU A 465 -6.55 3.32 -13.20
C LEU A 465 -7.03 3.48 -11.75
N LYS A 466 -8.33 3.68 -11.57
CA LYS A 466 -8.96 3.89 -10.26
C LYS A 466 -8.73 2.72 -9.29
N THR A 467 -8.91 1.48 -9.75
CA THR A 467 -8.71 0.31 -8.88
C THR A 467 -7.23 0.10 -8.58
N ALA A 468 -6.34 0.34 -9.55
CA ALA A 468 -4.90 0.24 -9.35
C ALA A 468 -4.42 1.24 -8.30
N GLU A 469 -4.81 2.52 -8.40
CA GLU A 469 -4.46 3.54 -7.41
C GLU A 469 -4.99 3.18 -6.03
N GLY A 470 -6.25 2.73 -5.91
CA GLY A 470 -6.82 2.31 -4.62
C GLY A 470 -6.04 1.16 -3.98
N ILE A 471 -5.67 0.14 -4.74
CA ILE A 471 -4.82 -0.97 -4.25
C ILE A 471 -3.44 -0.47 -3.84
N LEU A 472 -2.80 0.41 -4.61
CA LEU A 472 -1.50 0.99 -4.25
C LEU A 472 -1.56 1.73 -2.91
N ARG A 473 -2.59 2.56 -2.70
CA ARG A 473 -2.81 3.30 -1.45
C ARG A 473 -2.97 2.37 -0.25
N LEU A 474 -3.83 1.34 -0.36
CA LEU A 474 -4.05 0.39 0.73
C LEU A 474 -2.80 -0.47 1.02
N ARG A 475 -2.07 -0.89 0.00
CA ARG A 475 -0.79 -1.59 0.17
C ARG A 475 0.27 -0.70 0.82
N ALA A 476 0.31 0.59 0.46
CA ALA A 476 1.21 1.58 1.05
C ALA A 476 0.94 1.77 2.55
N ILE A 477 -0.35 1.90 2.95
CA ILE A 477 -0.76 1.98 4.36
C ILE A 477 -0.28 0.76 5.13
N ARG A 478 -0.49 -0.43 4.57
CA ARG A 478 -0.06 -1.68 5.21
C ARG A 478 1.46 -1.80 5.31
N ALA A 479 2.18 -1.52 4.22
CA ALA A 479 3.64 -1.62 4.17
C ALA A 479 4.33 -0.57 5.07
N SER A 480 3.65 0.54 5.35
CA SER A 480 4.10 1.57 6.32
C SER A 480 3.73 1.23 7.77
N GLY A 481 2.98 0.15 8.03
CA GLY A 481 2.53 -0.24 9.38
C GLY A 481 1.41 0.63 9.96
N ASP A 482 0.68 1.34 9.10
CA ASP A 482 -0.35 2.31 9.51
C ASP A 482 -1.79 1.76 9.38
N TRP A 483 -2.00 0.46 9.15
CA TRP A 483 -3.30 -0.10 8.82
C TRP A 483 -4.39 0.24 9.84
N ASP A 484 -4.18 -0.07 11.11
CA ASP A 484 -5.20 0.13 12.15
C ASP A 484 -5.48 1.61 12.41
N ARG A 485 -4.43 2.44 12.39
CA ARG A 485 -4.54 3.90 12.50
C ARG A 485 -5.36 4.48 11.35
N TYR A 486 -5.09 3.99 10.14
CA TYR A 486 -5.84 4.41 8.96
C TYR A 486 -7.30 3.99 9.03
N GLN A 487 -7.60 2.76 9.41
CA GLN A 487 -8.99 2.29 9.55
C GLN A 487 -9.78 3.12 10.56
N ALA A 488 -9.17 3.46 11.70
CA ALA A 488 -9.79 4.33 12.69
C ALA A 488 -10.04 5.75 12.13
N PHE A 489 -9.06 6.30 11.42
CA PHE A 489 -9.18 7.60 10.77
C PHE A 489 -10.27 7.61 9.70
N HIS A 490 -10.27 6.61 8.81
CA HIS A 490 -11.25 6.46 7.75
C HIS A 490 -12.68 6.37 8.29
N LYS A 491 -12.93 5.55 9.33
CA LYS A 491 -14.23 5.46 10.01
C LYS A 491 -14.70 6.83 10.54
N LYS A 492 -13.79 7.63 11.11
CA LYS A 492 -14.09 8.97 11.58
C LYS A 492 -14.42 9.92 10.43
N GLN A 493 -13.72 9.82 9.29
CA GLN A 493 -14.03 10.62 8.09
C GLN A 493 -15.36 10.20 7.45
N GLU A 494 -15.65 8.90 7.42
CA GLU A 494 -16.95 8.38 6.96
C GLU A 494 -18.10 8.92 7.82
N TRP A 495 -17.95 8.89 9.16
CA TRP A 495 -18.93 9.47 10.06
C TRP A 495 -19.16 10.97 9.77
N LYS A 496 -18.10 11.74 9.60
CA LYS A 496 -18.20 13.16 9.23
C LYS A 496 -18.97 13.36 7.92
N ARG A 497 -18.60 12.63 6.86
CA ARG A 497 -19.21 12.77 5.52
C ARG A 497 -20.65 12.28 5.47
N ASN A 498 -20.92 11.13 6.05
CA ASN A 498 -22.20 10.44 5.86
C ASN A 498 -23.27 10.89 6.87
N HIS A 499 -22.85 11.41 8.02
CA HIS A 499 -23.75 11.73 9.11
C HIS A 499 -23.59 13.16 9.60
N LEU A 500 -22.44 13.53 10.18
CA LEU A 500 -22.26 14.82 10.83
C LEU A 500 -22.56 16.00 9.88
N GLN A 501 -22.06 15.95 8.64
CA GLN A 501 -22.32 16.98 7.64
C GLN A 501 -23.80 17.07 7.22
N ARG A 502 -24.54 15.97 7.29
CA ARG A 502 -25.97 15.94 6.94
C ARG A 502 -26.86 16.53 8.04
N PHE A 503 -26.46 16.41 9.30
CA PHE A 503 -27.21 16.90 10.44
C PHE A 503 -26.76 18.31 10.88
N HIS A 504 -25.48 18.60 10.85
CA HIS A 504 -24.89 19.81 11.43
C HIS A 504 -24.17 20.72 10.43
N GLY A 505 -24.17 20.36 9.14
CA GLY A 505 -23.43 21.06 8.09
C GLY A 505 -21.94 20.77 8.04
N PRO A 506 -21.20 21.44 7.16
CA PRO A 506 -19.77 21.25 7.04
C PRO A 506 -19.12 21.63 8.38
N VAL A 507 -18.49 20.67 9.02
CA VAL A 507 -17.63 20.93 10.19
C VAL A 507 -16.45 21.72 9.65
N LEU A 508 -16.45 23.03 9.88
CA LEU A 508 -15.25 23.84 9.70
C LEU A 508 -14.16 23.14 10.50
N ALA A 509 -13.05 22.80 9.83
CA ALA A 509 -11.90 22.23 10.49
C ALA A 509 -11.55 23.18 11.65
N ALA A 510 -11.71 22.71 12.88
CA ALA A 510 -11.10 23.41 14.00
C ALA A 510 -9.58 23.38 13.72
N GLU A 511 -9.00 24.58 13.58
CA GLU A 511 -7.60 24.87 13.36
C GLU A 511 -6.69 24.18 14.39
#